data_de78f661c789aaa62bef428f2d47d409
#
_entry.id   de78f661c789aaa62bef428f2d47d409
#
_cell.length_a   1.000
_cell.length_b   1.000
_cell.length_c   1.000
_cell.angle_alpha   90.00
_cell.angle_beta   90.00
_cell.angle_gamma   90.00
#
_symmetry.space_group_name_H-M   'P 1'
#
loop_
_entity.id
_entity.type
_entity.pdbx_description
1 polymer ?
#
loop_
_entity_poly.entity_id
_entity_poly.type
_entity_poly.pdbx_seq_one_letter_code
_entity_poly.pdbx_strand_id
1 'polypeptide(L)'
;MMQQYQAVKNAHPDQILFFRLGDFYEMFLDDAILVSKELELTLTKRSTAGDGIPMCGVPYHAAESYINKLVNKGYKVAICEQIGDPKAKGLTKREVIKIITPGTVMNESALTSSKNNYIALIYEENHAIYLAGADISTGECFYSIYDGPDRCQLLFDELYRLMMPELLLIKPFSYERELKNFLSLRLNNCLVNELTEISSQVEDLMLQHFDVHNRPDNKIAHKAIATLLEYLHETVKTDLTHLNKLTYLDSSKSLFIDTYTLRNLEITRNLRDGGKKDTLYDVLDFTKTAMGEPSFYVNG
;
A
#
# COMPACT_ATOMS: atom_id res chain seq x y z
N MET A 1 26.43 -9.37 -15.09
CA MET A 1 25.21 -8.53 -15.06
C MET A 1 23.96 -9.39 -15.00
N MET A 2 23.63 -10.24 -16.02
CA MET A 2 22.42 -11.10 -15.98
C MET A 2 22.35 -12.04 -14.77
N GLN A 3 23.46 -12.58 -14.31
CA GLN A 3 23.50 -13.38 -13.06
C GLN A 3 23.09 -12.56 -11.83
N GLN A 4 23.50 -11.30 -11.75
CA GLN A 4 23.07 -10.39 -10.66
C GLN A 4 21.57 -10.10 -10.77
N TYR A 5 21.07 -9.79 -11.97
CA TYR A 5 19.65 -9.57 -12.21
C TYR A 5 18.82 -10.78 -11.75
N GLN A 6 19.21 -11.99 -12.20
CA GLN A 6 18.49 -13.20 -11.84
C GLN A 6 18.53 -13.49 -10.34
N ALA A 7 19.68 -13.25 -9.69
CA ALA A 7 19.79 -13.43 -8.23
C ALA A 7 18.85 -12.48 -7.46
N VAL A 8 18.79 -11.20 -7.88
CA VAL A 8 17.88 -10.22 -7.28
C VAL A 8 16.43 -10.56 -7.59
N LYS A 9 16.12 -10.95 -8.84
CA LYS A 9 14.75 -11.34 -9.23
C LYS A 9 14.26 -12.57 -8.48
N ASN A 10 15.11 -13.55 -8.25
CA ASN A 10 14.76 -14.75 -7.46
C ASN A 10 14.46 -14.42 -5.99
N ALA A 11 15.08 -13.39 -5.44
CA ALA A 11 14.78 -12.89 -4.09
C ALA A 11 13.50 -12.03 -4.05
N HIS A 12 13.06 -11.52 -5.20
CA HIS A 12 11.90 -10.64 -5.37
C HIS A 12 10.99 -11.12 -6.52
N PRO A 13 10.44 -12.35 -6.46
CA PRO A 13 9.73 -12.96 -7.59
C PRO A 13 8.44 -12.21 -7.96
N ASP A 14 7.72 -11.66 -6.99
CA ASP A 14 6.42 -11.02 -7.16
C ASP A 14 6.50 -9.52 -7.49
N GLN A 15 7.71 -8.93 -7.49
CA GLN A 15 7.92 -7.52 -7.78
C GLN A 15 8.49 -7.35 -9.19
N ILE A 16 8.03 -6.35 -9.92
CA ILE A 16 8.66 -5.89 -11.16
C ILE A 16 10.01 -5.26 -10.79
N LEU A 17 11.10 -5.78 -11.33
CA LEU A 17 12.45 -5.35 -10.97
C LEU A 17 12.92 -4.22 -11.87
N PHE A 18 12.98 -2.98 -11.34
CA PHE A 18 13.63 -1.84 -11.97
C PHE A 18 15.12 -1.87 -11.65
N PHE A 19 15.92 -2.42 -12.57
CA PHE A 19 17.33 -2.69 -12.35
C PHE A 19 18.20 -1.59 -12.95
N ARG A 20 18.93 -0.84 -12.11
CA ARG A 20 19.76 0.30 -12.55
C ARG A 20 20.94 -0.13 -13.41
N LEU A 21 21.00 0.42 -14.62
CA LEU A 21 22.12 0.28 -15.54
C LEU A 21 22.45 1.64 -16.19
N GLY A 22 23.49 2.29 -15.67
CA GLY A 22 23.84 3.65 -16.08
C GLY A 22 22.69 4.64 -15.82
N ASP A 23 22.22 5.32 -16.86
CA ASP A 23 21.15 6.31 -16.76
C ASP A 23 19.74 5.74 -16.96
N PHE A 24 19.61 4.40 -16.97
CA PHE A 24 18.34 3.72 -17.17
C PHE A 24 18.02 2.76 -16.02
N TYR A 25 16.73 2.55 -15.81
CA TYR A 25 16.22 1.32 -15.20
C TYR A 25 15.82 0.38 -16.33
N GLU A 26 16.43 -0.78 -16.36
CA GLU A 26 16.17 -1.82 -17.35
C GLU A 26 15.42 -2.99 -16.70
N MET A 27 14.43 -3.50 -17.38
CA MET A 27 13.68 -4.70 -17.06
C MET A 27 14.00 -5.77 -18.08
N PHE A 28 14.04 -7.03 -17.63
CA PHE A 28 14.39 -8.18 -18.48
C PHE A 28 13.38 -9.31 -18.35
N LEU A 29 13.41 -10.23 -19.31
CA LEU A 29 12.58 -11.45 -19.32
C LEU A 29 11.07 -11.11 -19.22
N ASP A 30 10.36 -11.78 -18.31
CA ASP A 30 8.92 -11.61 -18.13
C ASP A 30 8.55 -10.19 -17.64
N ASP A 31 9.38 -9.58 -16.80
CA ASP A 31 9.18 -8.20 -16.37
C ASP A 31 9.21 -7.24 -17.57
N ALA A 32 10.11 -7.44 -18.52
CA ALA A 32 10.17 -6.60 -19.72
C ALA A 32 8.94 -6.77 -20.61
N ILE A 33 8.45 -7.98 -20.77
CA ILE A 33 7.25 -8.29 -21.58
C ILE A 33 6.04 -7.65 -20.91
N LEU A 34 5.89 -7.80 -19.60
CA LEU A 34 4.80 -7.21 -18.83
C LEU A 34 4.82 -5.68 -18.90
N VAL A 35 5.95 -5.07 -18.55
CA VAL A 35 6.08 -3.60 -18.47
C VAL A 35 5.93 -2.95 -19.83
N SER A 36 6.49 -3.54 -20.89
CA SER A 36 6.33 -3.01 -22.24
C SER A 36 4.86 -2.94 -22.67
N LYS A 37 4.06 -3.95 -22.30
CA LYS A 37 2.62 -3.97 -22.57
C LYS A 37 1.85 -2.96 -21.71
N GLU A 38 2.13 -2.93 -20.41
CA GLU A 38 1.40 -2.11 -19.44
C GLU A 38 1.66 -0.60 -19.61
N LEU A 39 2.86 -0.25 -20.07
CA LEU A 39 3.31 1.14 -20.21
C LEU A 39 3.51 1.58 -21.66
N GLU A 40 3.16 0.71 -22.63
CA GLU A 40 3.32 0.97 -24.08
C GLU A 40 4.77 1.30 -24.46
N LEU A 41 5.74 0.63 -23.79
CA LEU A 41 7.15 0.80 -24.08
C LEU A 41 7.63 -0.12 -25.19
N THR A 42 8.65 0.31 -25.92
CA THR A 42 9.28 -0.54 -26.93
C THR A 42 9.98 -1.73 -26.28
N LEU A 43 9.51 -2.95 -26.62
CA LEU A 43 10.18 -4.18 -26.25
C LEU A 43 11.34 -4.40 -27.22
N THR A 44 12.56 -4.47 -26.68
CA THR A 44 13.79 -4.75 -27.45
C THR A 44 14.41 -6.07 -27.02
N LYS A 45 15.51 -6.44 -27.61
CA LYS A 45 16.28 -7.61 -27.22
C LYS A 45 17.72 -7.23 -26.93
N ARG A 46 18.22 -7.66 -25.78
CA ARG A 46 19.65 -7.56 -25.51
C ARG A 46 20.36 -8.71 -26.22
N SER A 47 21.28 -8.38 -27.13
CA SER A 47 22.05 -9.39 -27.85
C SER A 47 22.97 -10.14 -26.89
N THR A 48 22.75 -11.43 -26.79
CA THR A 48 23.66 -12.47 -26.29
C THR A 48 23.70 -13.52 -27.34
N ALA A 49 24.70 -14.39 -27.35
CA ALA A 49 24.76 -15.50 -28.32
C ALA A 49 23.46 -16.32 -28.24
N GLY A 50 22.56 -16.16 -29.24
CA GLY A 50 21.24 -16.79 -29.30
C GLY A 50 20.11 -15.82 -29.64
N ASP A 51 18.85 -16.19 -29.32
CA ASP A 51 17.62 -15.44 -29.66
C ASP A 51 17.47 -14.07 -28.99
N GLY A 52 18.41 -13.64 -28.14
CA GLY A 52 18.40 -12.40 -27.41
C GLY A 52 17.41 -12.40 -26.23
N ILE A 53 17.75 -11.69 -25.16
CA ILE A 53 16.92 -11.59 -23.94
C ILE A 53 15.95 -10.42 -24.11
N PRO A 54 14.62 -10.61 -23.95
CA PRO A 54 13.67 -9.51 -23.95
C PRO A 54 14.07 -8.46 -22.93
N MET A 55 14.03 -7.18 -23.31
CA MET A 55 14.31 -6.05 -22.43
C MET A 55 13.48 -4.84 -22.83
N CYS A 56 13.15 -4.03 -21.83
CA CYS A 56 12.71 -2.65 -22.01
C CYS A 56 13.35 -1.79 -20.93
N GLY A 57 13.32 -0.47 -21.08
CA GLY A 57 13.95 0.42 -20.11
C GLY A 57 13.35 1.81 -20.14
N VAL A 58 13.50 2.50 -19.03
CA VAL A 58 13.08 3.90 -18.86
C VAL A 58 14.25 4.71 -18.30
N PRO A 59 14.39 5.99 -18.70
CA PRO A 59 15.39 6.87 -18.10
C PRO A 59 15.13 7.00 -16.58
N TYR A 60 16.19 6.95 -15.77
CA TYR A 60 16.05 6.97 -14.32
C TYR A 60 15.33 8.22 -13.80
N HIS A 61 15.60 9.38 -14.41
CA HIS A 61 14.98 10.65 -14.05
C HIS A 61 13.48 10.73 -14.36
N ALA A 62 12.98 9.87 -15.24
CA ALA A 62 11.55 9.77 -15.60
C ALA A 62 10.86 8.55 -14.96
N ALA A 63 11.61 7.70 -14.24
CA ALA A 63 11.13 6.41 -13.76
C ALA A 63 9.92 6.53 -12.82
N GLU A 64 9.86 7.60 -12.02
CA GLU A 64 8.76 7.82 -11.06
C GLU A 64 7.38 7.78 -11.71
N SER A 65 7.20 8.46 -12.84
CA SER A 65 5.93 8.48 -13.55
C SER A 65 5.51 7.10 -14.07
N TYR A 66 6.48 6.29 -14.49
CA TYR A 66 6.24 4.92 -14.94
C TYR A 66 5.94 3.97 -13.77
N ILE A 67 6.68 4.11 -12.67
CA ILE A 67 6.45 3.36 -11.44
C ILE A 67 5.04 3.63 -10.93
N ASN A 68 4.63 4.89 -10.82
CA ASN A 68 3.30 5.27 -10.36
C ASN A 68 2.19 4.66 -11.23
N LYS A 69 2.37 4.61 -12.55
CA LYS A 69 1.41 3.95 -13.45
C LYS A 69 1.28 2.46 -13.18
N LEU A 70 2.39 1.76 -12.91
CA LEU A 70 2.38 0.33 -12.57
C LEU A 70 1.74 0.08 -11.21
N VAL A 71 2.12 0.86 -10.22
CA VAL A 71 1.61 0.74 -8.85
C VAL A 71 0.11 1.02 -8.79
N ASN A 72 -0.39 2.03 -9.50
CA ASN A 72 -1.83 2.31 -9.64
C ASN A 72 -2.62 1.19 -10.33
N LYS A 73 -1.94 0.33 -11.08
CA LYS A 73 -2.52 -0.90 -11.65
C LYS A 73 -2.40 -2.12 -10.72
N GLY A 74 -1.90 -1.93 -9.48
CA GLY A 74 -1.77 -2.97 -8.47
C GLY A 74 -0.45 -3.75 -8.52
N TYR A 75 0.53 -3.34 -9.34
CA TYR A 75 1.84 -3.99 -9.36
C TYR A 75 2.74 -3.48 -8.25
N LYS A 76 3.64 -4.36 -7.78
CA LYS A 76 4.74 -4.00 -6.88
C LYS A 76 6.01 -3.76 -7.69
N VAL A 77 6.77 -2.74 -7.37
CA VAL A 77 8.00 -2.39 -8.07
C VAL A 77 9.18 -2.39 -7.11
N ALA A 78 10.18 -3.23 -7.36
CA ALA A 78 11.45 -3.24 -6.62
C ALA A 78 12.47 -2.35 -7.32
N ILE A 79 12.99 -1.36 -6.61
CA ILE A 79 14.01 -0.45 -7.12
C ILE A 79 15.38 -0.98 -6.73
N CYS A 80 16.14 -1.39 -7.71
CA CYS A 80 17.48 -1.95 -7.55
C CYS A 80 18.54 -0.94 -8.03
N GLU A 81 19.29 -0.39 -7.08
CA GLU A 81 20.33 0.62 -7.33
C GLU A 81 21.74 0.06 -7.28
N GLN A 82 22.64 0.79 -7.89
CA GLN A 82 24.08 0.53 -7.83
C GLN A 82 24.61 1.02 -6.49
N ILE A 83 25.27 0.12 -5.75
CA ILE A 83 25.87 0.43 -4.44
C ILE A 83 27.37 0.46 -4.57
N GLY A 84 28.02 1.52 -4.03
CA GLY A 84 29.46 1.72 -4.00
C GLY A 84 29.95 2.76 -5.00
N ASP A 85 31.28 2.90 -5.11
CA ASP A 85 31.91 3.88 -5.98
C ASP A 85 31.75 3.48 -7.47
N PRO A 86 31.12 4.31 -8.30
CA PRO A 86 30.99 4.06 -9.74
C PRO A 86 32.33 3.91 -10.48
N LYS A 87 33.43 4.40 -9.87
CA LYS A 87 34.79 4.33 -10.43
C LYS A 87 35.59 3.10 -9.97
N ALA A 88 35.04 2.30 -9.05
CA ALA A 88 35.73 1.09 -8.60
C ALA A 88 35.84 0.08 -9.74
N LYS A 89 37.06 -0.52 -9.89
CA LYS A 89 37.26 -1.61 -10.86
C LYS A 89 36.52 -2.85 -10.43
N GLY A 90 35.61 -3.33 -11.26
CA GLY A 90 34.87 -4.57 -11.02
C GLY A 90 33.38 -4.46 -11.34
N LEU A 91 32.64 -5.54 -11.06
CA LEU A 91 31.18 -5.57 -11.19
C LEU A 91 30.58 -4.78 -10.03
N THR A 92 29.95 -3.65 -10.33
CA THR A 92 29.24 -2.84 -9.36
C THR A 92 28.14 -3.67 -8.68
N LYS A 93 28.14 -3.72 -7.35
CA LYS A 93 27.11 -4.39 -6.56
C LYS A 93 25.78 -3.65 -6.74
N ARG A 94 24.69 -4.39 -6.77
CA ARG A 94 23.34 -3.85 -6.88
C ARG A 94 22.46 -4.47 -5.82
N GLU A 95 21.66 -3.65 -5.20
CA GLU A 95 20.73 -4.06 -4.12
C GLU A 95 19.39 -3.39 -4.28
N VAL A 96 18.32 -4.06 -3.84
CA VAL A 96 17.00 -3.46 -3.75
C VAL A 96 16.99 -2.52 -2.56
N ILE A 97 16.87 -1.23 -2.86
CA ILE A 97 16.85 -0.15 -1.86
C ILE A 97 15.44 0.21 -1.41
N LYS A 98 14.42 -0.15 -2.19
CA LYS A 98 13.01 0.15 -1.89
C LYS A 98 12.10 -0.75 -2.70
N ILE A 99 10.97 -1.15 -2.10
CA ILE A 99 9.85 -1.75 -2.81
C ILE A 99 8.68 -0.77 -2.73
N ILE A 100 8.12 -0.41 -3.88
CA ILE A 100 6.98 0.51 -3.98
C ILE A 100 5.74 -0.31 -4.29
N THR A 101 4.73 -0.15 -3.45
CA THR A 101 3.44 -0.83 -3.53
C THR A 101 2.30 0.21 -3.50
N PRO A 102 1.06 -0.15 -3.83
CA PRO A 102 -0.06 0.79 -3.77
C PRO A 102 -0.22 1.51 -2.42
N GLY A 103 0.01 0.81 -1.31
CA GLY A 103 -0.09 1.36 0.04
C GLY A 103 1.16 2.10 0.53
N THR A 104 2.30 1.98 -0.16
CA THR A 104 3.58 2.60 0.24
C THR A 104 4.03 3.75 -0.66
N VAL A 105 3.18 4.22 -1.57
CA VAL A 105 3.47 5.40 -2.41
C VAL A 105 3.52 6.65 -1.53
N MET A 106 4.63 7.37 -1.58
CA MET A 106 4.88 8.59 -0.79
C MET A 106 4.87 9.88 -1.62
N ASN A 107 4.72 9.78 -2.95
CA ASN A 107 4.89 10.92 -3.84
C ASN A 107 3.59 11.72 -3.97
N GLU A 108 3.67 13.02 -3.77
CA GLU A 108 2.54 13.96 -3.93
C GLU A 108 1.86 13.87 -5.30
N SER A 109 2.63 13.54 -6.36
CA SER A 109 2.10 13.39 -7.72
C SER A 109 1.23 12.13 -7.92
N ALA A 110 1.40 11.12 -7.07
CA ALA A 110 0.64 9.86 -7.11
C ALA A 110 -0.55 9.86 -6.14
N LEU A 111 -0.51 10.72 -5.14
CA LEU A 111 -1.57 10.94 -4.17
C LEU A 111 -2.49 12.03 -4.70
N THR A 112 -3.76 11.74 -4.86
CA THR A 112 -4.76 12.80 -5.02
C THR A 112 -4.77 13.61 -3.72
N SER A 113 -4.54 14.91 -3.81
CA SER A 113 -4.25 15.87 -2.73
C SER A 113 -5.25 15.94 -1.55
N SER A 114 -6.23 15.06 -1.49
CA SER A 114 -7.29 15.05 -0.46
C SER A 114 -7.61 13.66 0.10
N LYS A 115 -6.81 12.62 -0.19
CA LYS A 115 -7.11 11.26 0.30
C LYS A 115 -5.90 10.66 0.98
N ASN A 116 -6.12 10.07 2.16
CA ASN A 116 -5.13 9.24 2.82
C ASN A 116 -4.82 7.99 1.99
N ASN A 117 -3.57 7.53 2.03
CA ASN A 117 -3.12 6.33 1.35
C ASN A 117 -2.83 5.23 2.39
N TYR A 118 -3.89 4.59 2.86
CA TYR A 118 -3.76 3.58 3.90
C TYR A 118 -3.33 2.23 3.36
N ILE A 119 -2.38 1.61 4.04
CA ILE A 119 -2.15 0.17 4.01
C ILE A 119 -2.68 -0.44 5.30
N ALA A 120 -3.33 -1.59 5.21
CA ALA A 120 -3.84 -2.24 6.40
C ALA A 120 -3.49 -3.73 6.46
N LEU A 121 -3.54 -4.27 7.68
CA LEU A 121 -3.33 -5.67 7.98
C LEU A 121 -4.54 -6.22 8.72
N ILE A 122 -5.03 -7.37 8.28
CA ILE A 122 -6.07 -8.16 8.94
C ILE A 122 -5.42 -9.36 9.61
N TYR A 123 -5.72 -9.53 10.88
CA TYR A 123 -5.32 -10.67 11.69
C TYR A 123 -6.50 -11.20 12.50
N GLU A 124 -6.70 -12.51 12.51
CA GLU A 124 -7.77 -13.16 13.30
C GLU A 124 -7.15 -14.04 14.39
N GLU A 125 -7.51 -13.78 15.63
CA GLU A 125 -7.12 -14.60 16.79
C GLU A 125 -8.22 -14.55 17.85
N ASN A 126 -8.47 -15.68 18.55
CA ASN A 126 -9.44 -15.80 19.65
C ASN A 126 -10.87 -15.32 19.29
N HIS A 127 -11.33 -15.65 18.08
CA HIS A 127 -12.65 -15.26 17.55
C HIS A 127 -12.85 -13.73 17.39
N ALA A 128 -11.80 -12.95 17.43
CA ALA A 128 -11.82 -11.53 17.11
C ALA A 128 -10.97 -11.25 15.88
N ILE A 129 -11.35 -10.20 15.13
CA ILE A 129 -10.61 -9.70 13.97
C ILE A 129 -9.93 -8.40 14.38
N TYR A 130 -8.65 -8.32 14.13
CA TYR A 130 -7.80 -7.17 14.39
C TYR A 130 -7.43 -6.52 13.06
N LEU A 131 -7.76 -5.25 12.92
CA LEU A 131 -7.35 -4.42 11.81
C LEU A 131 -6.29 -3.45 12.30
N ALA A 132 -5.13 -3.43 11.67
CA ALA A 132 -4.11 -2.40 11.88
C ALA A 132 -3.91 -1.68 10.55
N GLY A 133 -3.73 -0.38 10.57
CA GLY A 133 -3.50 0.40 9.36
C GLY A 133 -2.52 1.54 9.59
N ALA A 134 -1.88 1.99 8.50
CA ALA A 134 -0.95 3.11 8.51
C ALA A 134 -1.04 3.90 7.20
N ASP A 135 -0.87 5.21 7.31
CA ASP A 135 -0.57 6.10 6.19
C ASP A 135 0.85 6.63 6.36
N ILE A 136 1.75 6.17 5.49
CA ILE A 136 3.16 6.53 5.55
C ILE A 136 3.38 8.01 5.26
N SER A 137 2.49 8.64 4.48
CA SER A 137 2.62 10.05 4.09
C SER A 137 2.30 11.01 5.23
N THR A 138 1.35 10.64 6.10
CA THR A 138 0.89 11.47 7.22
C THR A 138 1.51 11.06 8.56
N GLY A 139 2.06 9.85 8.66
CA GLY A 139 2.58 9.28 9.90
C GLY A 139 1.50 8.74 10.83
N GLU A 140 0.27 8.62 10.35
CA GLU A 140 -0.85 8.09 11.13
C GLU A 140 -0.84 6.57 11.12
N CYS A 141 -1.02 5.98 12.31
CA CYS A 141 -1.33 4.58 12.49
C CYS A 141 -2.64 4.44 13.26
N PHE A 142 -3.39 3.41 12.93
CA PHE A 142 -4.61 3.08 13.65
C PHE A 142 -4.74 1.58 13.85
N TYR A 143 -5.62 1.22 14.78
CA TYR A 143 -6.07 -0.15 14.94
C TYR A 143 -7.54 -0.20 15.33
N SER A 144 -8.18 -1.31 15.06
CA SER A 144 -9.54 -1.63 15.49
C SER A 144 -9.67 -3.10 15.86
N ILE A 145 -10.64 -3.43 16.69
CA ILE A 145 -10.91 -4.79 17.14
C ILE A 145 -12.39 -5.05 16.90
N TYR A 146 -12.68 -6.08 16.15
CA TYR A 146 -14.03 -6.52 15.86
C TYR A 146 -14.29 -7.87 16.50
N ASP A 147 -15.21 -7.94 17.41
CA ASP A 147 -15.69 -9.16 18.06
C ASP A 147 -17.19 -9.34 17.85
N GLY A 148 -17.74 -10.42 18.40
CA GLY A 148 -19.17 -10.70 18.27
C GLY A 148 -19.61 -11.24 16.90
N PRO A 149 -20.93 -11.39 16.68
CA PRO A 149 -21.48 -12.03 15.48
C PRO A 149 -21.30 -11.22 14.21
N ASP A 150 -21.29 -9.89 14.31
CA ASP A 150 -21.24 -8.98 13.16
C ASP A 150 -19.80 -8.53 12.80
N ARG A 151 -18.78 -9.11 13.42
CA ARG A 151 -17.37 -8.72 13.27
C ARG A 151 -16.90 -8.65 11.82
N CYS A 152 -17.36 -9.57 10.98
CA CYS A 152 -17.00 -9.62 9.56
C CYS A 152 -17.60 -8.43 8.79
N GLN A 153 -18.87 -8.11 9.05
CA GLN A 153 -19.55 -6.99 8.41
C GLN A 153 -18.92 -5.66 8.84
N LEU A 154 -18.66 -5.47 10.13
CA LEU A 154 -18.01 -4.28 10.66
C LEU A 154 -16.61 -4.07 10.05
N LEU A 155 -15.84 -5.15 9.88
CA LEU A 155 -14.57 -5.07 9.15
C LEU A 155 -14.76 -4.58 7.71
N PHE A 156 -15.72 -5.17 6.96
CA PHE A 156 -15.93 -4.79 5.56
C PHE A 156 -16.40 -3.35 5.40
N ASP A 157 -17.25 -2.89 6.30
CA ASP A 157 -17.70 -1.50 6.33
C ASP A 157 -16.51 -0.55 6.55
N GLU A 158 -15.58 -0.91 7.44
CA GLU A 158 -14.39 -0.11 7.69
C GLU A 158 -13.41 -0.13 6.50
N LEU A 159 -13.18 -1.31 5.89
CA LEU A 159 -12.36 -1.42 4.69
C LEU A 159 -12.92 -0.56 3.53
N TYR A 160 -14.24 -0.56 3.39
CA TYR A 160 -14.91 0.27 2.38
C TYR A 160 -14.77 1.77 2.69
N ARG A 161 -14.97 2.15 3.94
CA ARG A 161 -14.86 3.53 4.39
C ARG A 161 -13.46 4.11 4.15
N LEU A 162 -12.42 3.31 4.39
CA LEU A 162 -11.04 3.73 4.24
C LEU A 162 -10.49 3.57 2.82
N MET A 163 -11.23 2.87 1.91
CA MET A 163 -10.85 2.70 0.50
C MET A 163 -9.40 2.26 0.31
N MET A 164 -8.96 1.27 1.06
CA MET A 164 -7.56 0.86 1.14
C MET A 164 -7.03 0.32 -0.19
N PRO A 165 -5.92 0.86 -0.73
CA PRO A 165 -5.31 0.36 -1.95
C PRO A 165 -4.49 -0.92 -1.74
N GLU A 166 -4.12 -1.23 -0.48
CA GLU A 166 -3.34 -2.42 -0.14
C GLU A 166 -3.76 -3.02 1.19
N LEU A 167 -3.86 -4.34 1.20
CA LEU A 167 -4.27 -5.13 2.35
C LEU A 167 -3.30 -6.30 2.57
N LEU A 168 -2.82 -6.44 3.79
CA LEU A 168 -2.08 -7.61 4.26
C LEU A 168 -3.05 -8.54 4.97
N LEU A 169 -3.08 -9.81 4.59
CA LEU A 169 -3.95 -10.81 5.19
C LEU A 169 -3.13 -11.91 5.84
N ILE A 170 -3.16 -11.99 7.17
CA ILE A 170 -2.55 -13.09 7.91
C ILE A 170 -3.45 -14.34 7.78
N LYS A 171 -2.85 -15.44 7.35
CA LYS A 171 -3.52 -16.75 7.25
C LYS A 171 -3.31 -17.59 8.51
N PRO A 172 -4.32 -18.40 8.91
CA PRO A 172 -5.65 -18.55 8.29
C PRO A 172 -6.61 -17.41 8.65
N PHE A 173 -7.58 -17.12 7.77
CA PHE A 173 -8.65 -16.16 7.99
C PHE A 173 -10.02 -16.82 7.72
N SER A 174 -10.91 -16.80 8.69
CA SER A 174 -12.18 -17.55 8.64
C SER A 174 -13.13 -17.06 7.55
N TYR A 175 -13.06 -15.79 7.15
CA TYR A 175 -13.95 -15.14 6.18
C TYR A 175 -13.27 -14.84 4.85
N GLU A 176 -12.30 -15.69 4.45
CA GLU A 176 -11.50 -15.43 3.22
C GLU A 176 -12.35 -15.34 1.97
N ARG A 177 -13.34 -16.21 1.82
CA ARG A 177 -14.23 -16.24 0.66
C ARG A 177 -15.08 -14.97 0.58
N GLU A 178 -15.64 -14.57 1.71
CA GLU A 178 -16.44 -13.36 1.84
C GLU A 178 -15.61 -12.11 1.55
N LEU A 179 -14.39 -12.06 2.07
CA LEU A 179 -13.43 -10.98 1.81
C LEU A 179 -13.09 -10.88 0.32
N LYS A 180 -12.77 -12.00 -0.35
CA LYS A 180 -12.49 -12.02 -1.79
C LYS A 180 -13.68 -11.51 -2.61
N ASN A 181 -14.89 -11.92 -2.27
CA ASN A 181 -16.11 -11.44 -2.92
C ASN A 181 -16.33 -9.94 -2.68
N PHE A 182 -16.16 -9.49 -1.45
CA PHE A 182 -16.29 -8.08 -1.09
C PHE A 182 -15.29 -7.22 -1.87
N LEU A 183 -14.01 -7.58 -1.87
CA LEU A 183 -12.95 -6.84 -2.58
C LEU A 183 -13.23 -6.78 -4.09
N SER A 184 -13.62 -7.90 -4.71
CA SER A 184 -13.92 -7.92 -6.15
C SER A 184 -15.08 -7.02 -6.56
N LEU A 185 -16.06 -6.83 -5.67
CA LEU A 185 -17.26 -6.03 -5.95
C LEU A 185 -17.11 -4.55 -5.55
N ARG A 186 -16.30 -4.26 -4.53
CA ARG A 186 -16.27 -2.94 -3.89
C ARG A 186 -14.90 -2.25 -3.94
N LEU A 187 -13.82 -3.03 -3.91
CA LEU A 187 -12.43 -2.55 -3.87
C LEU A 187 -11.57 -3.34 -4.86
N ASN A 188 -11.99 -3.40 -6.12
CA ASN A 188 -11.39 -4.22 -7.17
C ASN A 188 -9.91 -3.89 -7.47
N ASN A 189 -9.44 -2.72 -7.07
CA ASN A 189 -8.04 -2.30 -7.23
C ASN A 189 -7.20 -2.49 -5.95
N CYS A 190 -7.77 -3.07 -4.88
CA CYS A 190 -7.03 -3.33 -3.66
C CYS A 190 -6.08 -4.51 -3.86
N LEU A 191 -4.78 -4.27 -3.68
CA LEU A 191 -3.76 -5.32 -3.69
C LEU A 191 -3.85 -6.11 -2.38
N VAL A 192 -3.98 -7.43 -2.47
CA VAL A 192 -3.96 -8.31 -1.29
C VAL A 192 -2.67 -9.10 -1.23
N ASN A 193 -1.94 -8.98 -0.13
CA ASN A 193 -0.74 -9.75 0.17
C ASN A 193 -1.06 -10.74 1.29
N GLU A 194 -0.93 -12.03 0.99
CA GLU A 194 -1.12 -13.09 2.00
C GLU A 194 0.18 -13.30 2.78
N LEU A 195 0.08 -13.29 4.11
CA LEU A 195 1.17 -13.57 5.03
C LEU A 195 0.83 -14.80 5.86
N THR A 196 1.82 -15.60 6.19
CA THR A 196 1.66 -16.83 7.00
C THR A 196 2.19 -16.69 8.42
N GLU A 197 2.98 -15.67 8.65
CA GLU A 197 3.67 -15.45 9.92
C GLU A 197 3.39 -14.06 10.47
N ILE A 198 3.34 -13.95 11.77
CA ILE A 198 3.31 -12.68 12.49
C ILE A 198 4.74 -12.29 12.87
N SER A 199 4.98 -10.99 13.06
CA SER A 199 6.30 -10.49 13.49
C SER A 199 6.81 -11.20 14.74
N SER A 200 8.08 -11.57 14.72
CA SER A 200 8.79 -12.05 15.90
C SER A 200 9.30 -10.91 16.80
N GLN A 201 9.28 -9.66 16.30
CA GLN A 201 9.85 -8.47 16.96
C GLN A 201 8.74 -7.55 17.52
N VAL A 202 7.63 -8.13 18.00
CA VAL A 202 6.44 -7.38 18.41
C VAL A 202 6.77 -6.27 19.41
N GLU A 203 7.43 -6.62 20.52
CA GLU A 203 7.70 -5.66 21.60
C GLU A 203 8.71 -4.57 21.15
N ASP A 204 9.74 -4.96 20.39
CA ASP A 204 10.76 -4.01 19.90
C ASP A 204 10.16 -2.98 18.94
N LEU A 205 9.35 -3.42 17.99
CA LEU A 205 8.67 -2.53 17.04
C LEU A 205 7.67 -1.60 17.74
N MET A 206 6.89 -2.13 18.69
CA MET A 206 5.98 -1.32 19.48
C MET A 206 6.71 -0.28 20.33
N LEU A 207 7.91 -0.63 20.88
CA LEU A 207 8.75 0.28 21.64
C LEU A 207 9.40 1.35 20.77
N GLN A 208 9.79 1.00 19.57
CA GLN A 208 10.44 1.92 18.63
C GLN A 208 9.50 3.01 18.13
N HIS A 209 8.21 2.68 17.89
CA HIS A 209 7.27 3.59 17.25
C HIS A 209 6.34 4.31 18.22
N PHE A 210 5.94 3.69 19.32
CA PHE A 210 4.88 4.25 20.18
C PHE A 210 5.30 4.36 21.63
N ASP A 211 4.94 5.47 22.27
CA ASP A 211 5.06 5.64 23.70
C ASP A 211 4.18 4.67 24.47
N VAL A 212 4.58 4.27 25.68
CA VAL A 212 3.86 3.29 26.51
C VAL A 212 2.38 3.65 26.71
N HIS A 213 2.08 4.94 26.87
CA HIS A 213 0.72 5.43 27.08
C HIS A 213 -0.17 5.42 25.84
N ASN A 214 0.44 5.30 24.65
CA ASN A 214 -0.28 5.28 23.36
C ASN A 214 -0.48 3.87 22.81
N ARG A 215 0.00 2.84 23.52
CA ARG A 215 -0.15 1.46 23.10
C ARG A 215 -1.47 0.88 23.57
N PRO A 216 -2.09 -0.01 22.78
CA PRO A 216 -3.26 -0.75 23.25
C PRO A 216 -2.90 -1.66 24.42
N ASP A 217 -3.84 -1.85 25.35
CA ASP A 217 -3.68 -2.87 26.40
C ASP A 217 -3.76 -4.30 25.85
N ASN A 218 -4.31 -4.46 24.66
CA ASN A 218 -4.51 -5.74 24.00
C ASN A 218 -3.24 -6.21 23.28
N LYS A 219 -2.61 -7.25 23.80
CA LYS A 219 -1.38 -7.83 23.23
C LYS A 219 -1.55 -8.44 21.83
N ILE A 220 -2.76 -8.85 21.46
CA ILE A 220 -3.02 -9.39 20.13
C ILE A 220 -3.06 -8.23 19.12
N ALA A 221 -3.59 -7.07 19.51
CA ALA A 221 -3.49 -5.88 18.69
C ALA A 221 -2.03 -5.46 18.45
N HIS A 222 -1.13 -5.62 19.44
CA HIS A 222 0.32 -5.42 19.25
C HIS A 222 0.87 -6.30 18.13
N LYS A 223 0.46 -7.59 18.05
CA LYS A 223 0.92 -8.50 17.00
C LYS A 223 0.54 -7.97 15.61
N ALA A 224 -0.72 -7.54 15.43
CA ALA A 224 -1.20 -7.01 14.16
C ALA A 224 -0.45 -5.72 13.76
N ILE A 225 -0.30 -4.77 14.69
CA ILE A 225 0.39 -3.51 14.47
C ILE A 225 1.87 -3.75 14.14
N ALA A 226 2.57 -4.56 14.94
CA ALA A 226 3.99 -4.84 14.74
C ALA A 226 4.25 -5.56 13.41
N THR A 227 3.39 -6.50 13.00
CA THR A 227 3.53 -7.17 11.70
C THR A 227 3.34 -6.20 10.53
N LEU A 228 2.41 -5.25 10.65
CA LEU A 228 2.27 -4.18 9.67
C LEU A 228 3.54 -3.31 9.60
N LEU A 229 4.09 -2.90 10.76
CA LEU A 229 5.32 -2.10 10.83
C LEU A 229 6.52 -2.84 10.25
N GLU A 230 6.68 -4.13 10.54
CA GLU A 230 7.75 -4.97 9.96
C GLU A 230 7.67 -4.98 8.43
N TYR A 231 6.47 -5.23 7.87
CA TYR A 231 6.26 -5.16 6.43
C TYR A 231 6.62 -3.78 5.84
N LEU A 232 6.27 -2.70 6.52
CA LEU A 232 6.61 -1.36 6.08
C LEU A 232 8.12 -1.10 6.12
N HIS A 233 8.83 -1.56 7.16
CA HIS A 233 10.30 -1.47 7.23
C HIS A 233 10.98 -2.26 6.11
N GLU A 234 10.49 -3.45 5.79
CA GLU A 234 11.03 -4.30 4.73
C GLU A 234 10.78 -3.72 3.32
N THR A 235 9.64 -3.05 3.11
CA THR A 235 9.27 -2.50 1.81
C THR A 235 9.86 -1.11 1.57
N VAL A 236 9.70 -0.20 2.52
CA VAL A 236 10.11 1.20 2.35
C VAL A 236 11.63 1.36 2.52
N LYS A 237 12.24 0.55 3.42
CA LYS A 237 13.69 0.52 3.71
C LYS A 237 14.29 1.89 4.08
N THR A 238 13.46 2.78 4.60
CA THR A 238 13.85 4.09 5.13
C THR A 238 13.40 4.22 6.57
N ASP A 239 13.87 5.27 7.24
CA ASP A 239 13.41 5.58 8.59
C ASP A 239 11.91 5.90 8.61
N LEU A 240 11.17 5.20 9.46
CA LEU A 240 9.73 5.34 9.67
C LEU A 240 9.38 5.89 11.07
N THR A 241 10.30 6.59 11.72
CA THR A 241 10.10 7.15 13.08
C THR A 241 8.96 8.16 13.16
N HIS A 242 8.53 8.71 12.02
CA HIS A 242 7.35 9.57 11.94
C HIS A 242 6.02 8.81 12.12
N LEU A 243 6.00 7.49 11.97
CA LEU A 243 4.85 6.63 12.30
C LEU A 243 4.76 6.47 13.82
N ASN A 244 4.30 7.49 14.53
CA ASN A 244 4.29 7.54 15.98
C ASN A 244 2.93 7.91 16.59
N LYS A 245 1.92 8.13 15.76
CA LYS A 245 0.55 8.43 16.22
C LYS A 245 -0.31 7.18 16.02
N LEU A 246 -0.71 6.56 17.13
CA LEU A 246 -1.57 5.38 17.10
C LEU A 246 -2.95 5.74 17.64
N THR A 247 -3.99 5.52 16.84
CA THR A 247 -5.38 5.83 17.18
C THR A 247 -6.23 4.56 17.19
N TYR A 248 -7.06 4.38 18.20
CA TYR A 248 -8.09 3.34 18.18
C TYR A 248 -9.29 3.83 17.38
N LEU A 249 -9.64 3.13 16.30
CA LEU A 249 -10.85 3.38 15.55
C LEU A 249 -12.01 2.61 16.17
N ASP A 250 -12.84 3.33 16.90
CA ASP A 250 -14.03 2.78 17.55
C ASP A 250 -15.23 2.93 16.60
N SER A 251 -15.56 1.85 15.90
CA SER A 251 -16.69 1.81 14.97
C SER A 251 -18.04 2.12 15.66
N SER A 252 -18.13 1.96 16.98
CA SER A 252 -19.36 2.26 17.72
C SER A 252 -19.62 3.76 17.90
N LYS A 253 -18.59 4.58 17.79
CA LYS A 253 -18.68 6.06 17.92
C LYS A 253 -18.93 6.78 16.61
N SER A 254 -18.84 6.08 15.49
CA SER A 254 -19.08 6.64 14.17
C SER A 254 -20.52 6.36 13.75
N LEU A 255 -21.23 7.36 13.23
CA LEU A 255 -22.50 7.11 12.57
C LEU A 255 -22.21 6.31 11.30
N PHE A 256 -22.58 5.03 11.31
CA PHE A 256 -22.47 4.21 10.11
C PHE A 256 -23.56 4.63 9.12
N ILE A 257 -23.14 5.17 8.00
CA ILE A 257 -24.02 5.44 6.87
C ILE A 257 -23.59 4.46 5.77
N ASP A 258 -24.49 3.51 5.46
CA ASP A 258 -24.20 2.54 4.40
C ASP A 258 -24.02 3.23 3.03
N THR A 259 -23.33 2.56 2.12
CA THR A 259 -22.95 3.10 0.80
C THR A 259 -24.16 3.55 -0.03
N TYR A 260 -25.29 2.87 0.07
CA TYR A 260 -26.50 3.25 -0.67
C TYR A 260 -27.07 4.53 -0.10
N THR A 261 -27.08 4.66 1.21
CA THR A 261 -27.53 5.87 1.91
C THR A 261 -26.59 7.05 1.62
N LEU A 262 -25.27 6.86 1.68
CA LEU A 262 -24.28 7.88 1.29
C LEU A 262 -24.50 8.38 -0.14
N ARG A 263 -24.70 7.45 -1.06
CA ARG A 263 -24.96 7.77 -2.47
C ARG A 263 -26.31 8.45 -2.67
N ASN A 264 -27.37 7.92 -2.06
CA ASN A 264 -28.73 8.44 -2.23
C ASN A 264 -28.92 9.80 -1.56
N LEU A 265 -28.20 10.08 -0.49
CA LEU A 265 -28.18 11.39 0.19
C LEU A 265 -27.25 12.38 -0.49
N GLU A 266 -26.51 11.98 -1.51
CA GLU A 266 -25.54 12.83 -2.21
C GLU A 266 -24.62 13.59 -1.24
N ILE A 267 -24.13 12.91 -0.21
CA ILE A 267 -23.37 13.55 0.87
C ILE A 267 -22.05 14.12 0.34
N THR A 268 -21.30 13.33 -0.42
CA THR A 268 -19.96 13.71 -0.93
C THR A 268 -19.88 13.81 -2.44
N ARG A 269 -20.79 13.12 -3.15
CA ARG A 269 -20.84 13.11 -4.62
C ARG A 269 -22.29 13.16 -5.07
N ASN A 270 -22.56 14.00 -6.07
CA ASN A 270 -23.88 14.06 -6.67
C ASN A 270 -24.11 12.86 -7.63
N LEU A 271 -25.36 12.48 -7.83
CA LEU A 271 -25.76 11.36 -8.69
C LEU A 271 -25.68 11.72 -10.19
N ARG A 272 -25.59 13.00 -10.52
CA ARG A 272 -25.70 13.49 -11.88
C ARG A 272 -24.40 13.31 -12.67
N ASP A 273 -23.26 13.68 -12.10
CA ASP A 273 -21.95 13.67 -12.75
C ASP A 273 -20.83 13.12 -11.86
N GLY A 274 -21.15 12.70 -10.61
CA GLY A 274 -20.19 12.20 -9.63
C GLY A 274 -19.30 13.29 -9.01
N GLY A 275 -19.60 14.58 -9.30
CA GLY A 275 -18.87 15.73 -8.78
C GLY A 275 -19.22 16.06 -7.32
N LYS A 276 -18.44 16.97 -6.71
CA LYS A 276 -18.70 17.48 -5.37
C LYS A 276 -19.76 18.60 -5.33
N LYS A 277 -20.02 19.25 -6.46
CA LYS A 277 -20.93 20.38 -6.54
C LYS A 277 -22.38 19.99 -6.22
N ASP A 278 -23.09 20.82 -5.47
CA ASP A 278 -24.48 20.62 -5.06
C ASP A 278 -24.69 19.41 -4.12
N THR A 279 -23.62 18.90 -3.47
CA THR A 279 -23.69 17.86 -2.44
C THR A 279 -23.97 18.48 -1.07
N LEU A 280 -24.41 17.65 -0.11
CA LEU A 280 -24.55 18.09 1.29
C LEU A 280 -23.23 18.64 1.84
N TYR A 281 -22.11 18.00 1.49
CA TYR A 281 -20.77 18.46 1.86
C TYR A 281 -20.47 19.84 1.26
N ASP A 282 -20.73 20.06 0.00
CA ASP A 282 -20.50 21.33 -0.70
C ASP A 282 -21.30 22.49 -0.08
N VAL A 283 -22.53 22.20 0.34
CA VAL A 283 -23.41 23.19 0.99
C VAL A 283 -22.95 23.52 2.42
N LEU A 284 -22.31 22.58 3.13
CA LEU A 284 -21.86 22.73 4.52
C LEU A 284 -20.40 23.19 4.63
N ASP A 285 -19.61 23.05 3.55
CA ASP A 285 -18.20 23.44 3.54
C ASP A 285 -18.02 24.93 3.27
N PHE A 286 -17.95 25.70 4.34
CA PHE A 286 -17.60 27.13 4.32
C PHE A 286 -16.12 27.38 4.56
N THR A 287 -15.28 26.34 4.56
CA THR A 287 -13.86 26.46 4.89
C THR A 287 -13.07 27.02 3.71
N LYS A 288 -12.09 27.88 4.03
CA LYS A 288 -11.19 28.48 3.04
C LYS A 288 -9.78 27.87 3.06
N THR A 289 -9.54 26.93 3.96
CA THR A 289 -8.23 26.27 4.13
C THR A 289 -8.42 24.79 4.44
N ALA A 290 -7.52 23.95 3.98
CA ALA A 290 -7.53 22.51 4.22
C ALA A 290 -7.50 22.14 5.73
N MET A 291 -6.96 23.01 6.59
CA MET A 291 -6.95 22.81 8.05
C MET A 291 -8.30 23.10 8.73
N GLY A 292 -9.24 23.74 8.04
CA GLY A 292 -10.58 24.06 8.56
C GLY A 292 -11.67 23.16 7.97
N GLU A 293 -11.33 22.23 7.08
CA GLU A 293 -12.31 21.28 6.55
C GLU A 293 -13.02 20.58 7.71
N PRO A 294 -14.38 20.57 7.73
CA PRO A 294 -15.08 19.79 8.72
C PRO A 294 -14.57 18.36 8.62
N SER A 295 -14.13 17.78 9.73
CA SER A 295 -13.74 16.39 9.79
C SER A 295 -14.98 15.48 9.71
N PHE A 296 -15.74 15.63 8.65
CA PHE A 296 -16.56 14.55 8.15
C PHE A 296 -15.58 13.54 7.57
N TYR A 297 -15.22 12.52 8.34
CA TYR A 297 -14.58 11.32 7.83
C TYR A 297 -15.56 10.59 6.90
N VAL A 298 -15.98 11.28 5.86
CA VAL A 298 -16.61 10.68 4.70
C VAL A 298 -15.49 10.57 3.67
N ASN A 299 -14.64 9.59 3.89
CA ASN A 299 -13.75 9.15 2.84
C ASN A 299 -14.63 8.50 1.77
N GLY A 300 -14.95 9.28 0.74
CA GLY A 300 -15.68 8.82 -0.44
C GLY A 300 -14.76 8.11 -1.42
#